data_cbd58ea646cf8b8632afe28ca24dfce9
#
_entry.id   cbd58ea646cf8b8632afe28ca24dfce9
#
_cell.length_a   1.000
_cell.length_b   1.000
_cell.length_c   1.000
_cell.angle_alpha   90.00
_cell.angle_beta   90.00
_cell.angle_gamma   90.00
#
_symmetry.space_group_name_H-M   'P 1'
#
loop_
_entity.id
_entity.type
_entity.pdbx_description
1 polymer ?
#
loop_
_entity_poly.entity_id
_entity_poly.type
_entity_poly.pdbx_seq_one_letter_code
_entity_poly.pdbx_strand_id
1 'polypeptide(L)'
;MKFKVKKVDRSEGLKEALYIPGIAVGLKHTMRHFFRNIVGKKDVVTIQYPEEERPVSQRWRGRHRLTRRDDGFLKCVACYMCETVCPAKCIHIEAGEHPDFSVEKYPVRFDIDELRCVFCGLCVEAV
;
A
#
# COMPACT_ATOMS: atom_id res chain seq x y z
N MET A 1 19.61 -6.67 14.83
CA MET A 1 19.35 -5.25 15.17
C MET A 1 19.02 -5.15 16.65
N LYS A 2 19.82 -4.42 17.45
CA LYS A 2 19.52 -4.19 18.88
C LYS A 2 18.66 -2.93 18.98
N PHE A 3 17.40 -3.08 19.31
CA PHE A 3 16.52 -1.95 19.59
C PHE A 3 16.92 -1.30 20.91
N LYS A 4 17.27 -0.02 20.85
CA LYS A 4 17.61 0.77 22.03
C LYS A 4 16.30 1.35 22.59
N VAL A 5 15.72 0.68 23.59
CA VAL A 5 14.52 1.17 24.27
C VAL A 5 14.95 2.32 25.19
N LYS A 6 14.49 3.53 24.91
CA LYS A 6 14.68 4.69 25.78
C LYS A 6 13.64 4.62 26.90
N LYS A 7 14.07 4.30 28.11
CA LYS A 7 13.21 4.45 29.29
C LYS A 7 12.98 5.94 29.53
N VAL A 8 11.73 6.36 29.43
CA VAL A 8 11.33 7.72 29.79
C VAL A 8 10.89 7.67 31.25
N ASP A 9 11.75 8.08 32.16
CA ASP A 9 11.36 8.31 33.56
C ASP A 9 10.45 9.56 33.59
N ARG A 10 9.19 9.36 33.89
CA ARG A 10 8.29 10.45 34.23
C ARG A 10 8.53 10.82 35.70
N SER A 11 9.43 11.76 35.93
CA SER A 11 9.49 12.44 37.22
C SER A 11 8.26 13.36 37.29
N GLU A 12 7.24 12.95 38.02
CA GLU A 12 6.06 13.77 38.28
C GLU A 12 6.46 14.92 39.22
N GLY A 13 7.11 15.93 38.64
CA GLY A 13 7.40 17.17 39.34
C GLY A 13 6.14 18.03 39.43
N LEU A 14 6.06 18.86 40.47
CA LEU A 14 4.92 19.80 40.72
C LEU A 14 4.60 20.66 39.49
N LYS A 15 5.60 20.89 38.60
CA LYS A 15 5.44 21.61 37.32
C LYS A 15 4.65 20.83 36.28
N GLU A 16 4.72 19.49 36.29
CA GLU A 16 3.94 18.62 35.37
C GLU A 16 2.50 18.45 35.88
N ALA A 17 2.30 18.44 37.19
CA ALA A 17 0.95 18.38 37.80
C ALA A 17 0.08 19.62 37.48
N LEU A 18 0.68 20.76 37.22
CA LEU A 18 -0.04 21.99 36.90
C LEU A 18 -0.56 22.10 35.48
N TYR A 19 -0.26 21.16 34.58
CA TYR A 19 -0.66 21.13 33.14
C TYR A 19 -0.42 22.43 32.34
N ILE A 20 -0.38 23.59 33.01
CA ILE A 20 -0.25 24.93 32.40
C ILE A 20 1.06 25.06 31.56
N PRO A 21 2.24 24.65 32.04
CA PRO A 21 3.47 24.72 31.24
C PRO A 21 3.39 23.81 29.99
N GLY A 22 2.77 22.64 30.12
CA GLY A 22 2.58 21.71 28.99
C GLY A 22 1.66 22.30 27.93
N ILE A 23 0.55 22.93 28.34
CA ILE A 23 -0.36 23.63 27.43
C ILE A 23 0.33 24.78 26.72
N ALA A 24 1.12 25.58 27.44
CA ALA A 24 1.87 26.70 26.85
C ALA A 24 2.89 26.25 25.82
N VAL A 25 3.60 25.14 26.05
CA VAL A 25 4.52 24.55 25.10
C VAL A 25 3.79 24.02 23.87
N GLY A 26 2.68 23.30 24.06
CA GLY A 26 1.84 22.82 22.96
C GLY A 26 1.30 23.97 22.11
N LEU A 27 0.78 25.01 22.76
CA LEU A 27 0.26 26.20 22.06
C LEU A 27 1.38 26.93 21.28
N LYS A 28 2.58 27.03 21.84
CA LYS A 28 3.75 27.58 21.13
C LYS A 28 4.07 26.81 19.85
N HIS A 29 4.01 25.47 19.89
CA HIS A 29 4.24 24.64 18.71
C HIS A 29 3.18 24.85 17.61
N THR A 30 1.90 24.82 17.98
CA THR A 30 0.81 25.05 17.03
C THR A 30 0.86 26.46 16.43
N MET A 31 1.13 27.47 17.25
CA MET A 31 1.27 28.85 16.80
C MET A 31 2.45 29.02 15.85
N ARG A 32 3.57 28.36 16.09
CA ARG A 32 4.73 28.37 15.18
C ARG A 32 4.35 27.77 13.82
N HIS A 33 3.64 26.64 13.78
CA HIS A 33 3.18 26.04 12.52
C HIS A 33 2.19 26.95 11.79
N PHE A 34 1.27 27.56 12.53
CA PHE A 34 0.31 28.54 11.98
C PHE A 34 1.01 29.70 11.27
N PHE A 35 1.94 30.37 11.94
CA PHE A 35 2.68 31.48 11.33
C PHE A 35 3.56 31.04 10.17
N ARG A 36 4.20 29.85 10.22
CA ARG A 36 4.97 29.33 9.10
C ARG A 36 4.11 29.12 7.86
N ASN A 37 2.89 28.61 8.05
CA ASN A 37 1.98 28.37 6.93
C ASN A 37 1.42 29.68 6.32
N ILE A 38 1.20 30.71 7.15
CA ILE A 38 0.75 32.03 6.66
C ILE A 38 1.88 32.75 5.89
N VAL A 39 3.11 32.71 6.40
CA VAL A 39 4.26 33.43 5.79
C VAL A 39 4.81 32.73 4.54
N GLY A 40 4.15 31.68 4.05
CA GLY A 40 4.45 31.09 2.73
C GLY A 40 5.40 29.90 2.71
N LYS A 41 5.94 29.45 3.84
CA LYS A 41 6.58 28.14 3.95
C LYS A 41 5.50 27.09 4.19
N LYS A 42 4.72 26.80 3.16
CA LYS A 42 3.65 25.80 3.22
C LYS A 42 4.22 24.41 3.56
N ASP A 43 4.27 24.07 4.83
CA ASP A 43 4.56 22.71 5.33
C ASP A 43 3.30 21.80 5.25
N VAL A 44 2.38 22.11 4.36
CA VAL A 44 1.14 21.36 4.19
C VAL A 44 1.42 20.16 3.31
N VAL A 45 1.33 18.97 3.89
CA VAL A 45 1.55 17.68 3.22
C VAL A 45 0.29 17.18 2.50
N THR A 46 -0.78 17.97 2.49
CA THR A 46 -2.03 17.62 1.82
C THR A 46 -1.89 17.72 0.31
N ILE A 47 -2.33 16.67 -0.38
CA ILE A 47 -2.40 16.60 -1.85
C ILE A 47 -3.84 16.88 -2.24
N GLN A 48 -4.05 17.76 -3.20
CA GLN A 48 -5.39 18.10 -3.69
C GLN A 48 -5.81 17.12 -4.78
N TYR A 49 -6.29 15.96 -4.35
CA TYR A 49 -6.89 15.00 -5.27
C TYR A 49 -8.28 15.53 -5.73
N PRO A 50 -8.66 15.46 -7.02
CA PRO A 50 -8.01 14.74 -8.11
C PRO A 50 -7.02 15.56 -8.96
N GLU A 51 -6.81 16.86 -8.66
CA GLU A 51 -5.96 17.76 -9.44
C GLU A 51 -4.49 17.38 -9.35
N GLU A 52 -4.07 16.91 -8.18
CA GLU A 52 -2.72 16.38 -7.93
C GLU A 52 -2.79 14.93 -7.49
N GLU A 53 -2.15 14.04 -8.23
CA GLU A 53 -2.00 12.64 -7.86
C GLU A 53 -0.72 12.43 -7.06
N ARG A 54 -0.82 11.59 -6.03
CA ARG A 54 0.36 11.21 -5.24
C ARG A 54 1.33 10.43 -6.11
N PRO A 55 2.63 10.80 -6.14
CA PRO A 55 3.62 9.99 -6.83
C PRO A 55 3.69 8.59 -6.20
N VAL A 56 3.43 7.58 -7.02
CA VAL A 56 3.44 6.19 -6.59
C VAL A 56 4.87 5.67 -6.60
N SER A 57 5.31 5.02 -5.52
CA SER A 57 6.63 4.40 -5.48
C SER A 57 6.71 3.19 -6.41
N GLN A 58 7.91 2.87 -6.93
CA GLN A 58 8.12 1.68 -7.79
C GLN A 58 7.77 0.35 -7.09
N ARG A 59 7.77 0.32 -5.77
CA ARG A 59 7.41 -0.85 -4.95
C ARG A 59 5.94 -0.85 -4.52
N TRP A 60 5.15 0.08 -5.04
CA TRP A 60 3.74 0.14 -4.68
C TRP A 60 2.99 -1.06 -5.27
N ARG A 61 2.19 -1.73 -4.44
CA ARG A 61 1.40 -2.89 -4.82
C ARG A 61 -0.06 -2.46 -4.91
N GLY A 62 -0.54 -2.34 -6.13
CA GLY A 62 -1.91 -1.97 -6.41
C GLY A 62 -2.75 -3.16 -6.86
N ARG A 63 -3.92 -2.84 -7.41
CA ARG A 63 -4.85 -3.84 -7.93
C ARG A 63 -4.23 -4.66 -9.06
N HIS A 64 -4.36 -5.97 -8.98
CA HIS A 64 -3.84 -6.91 -9.97
C HIS A 64 -4.67 -6.86 -11.26
N ARG A 65 -4.02 -7.08 -12.37
CA ARG A 65 -4.68 -7.30 -13.66
C ARG A 65 -3.85 -8.26 -14.51
N LEU A 66 -4.52 -9.09 -15.29
CA LEU A 66 -3.86 -9.88 -16.32
C LEU A 66 -3.45 -8.98 -17.48
N THR A 67 -2.20 -9.14 -17.92
CA THR A 67 -1.69 -8.44 -19.09
C THR A 67 -2.12 -9.14 -20.38
N ARG A 68 -2.28 -8.36 -21.46
CA ARG A 68 -2.63 -8.87 -22.78
C ARG A 68 -1.41 -8.84 -23.68
N ARG A 69 -1.39 -9.74 -24.68
CA ARG A 69 -0.47 -9.70 -25.81
C ARG A 69 -0.96 -8.66 -26.83
N ASP A 70 -0.11 -8.34 -27.78
CA ASP A 70 -0.45 -7.42 -28.87
C ASP A 70 -1.61 -7.95 -29.75
N ASP A 71 -1.76 -9.27 -29.80
CA ASP A 71 -2.86 -9.98 -30.48
C ASP A 71 -4.20 -9.91 -29.73
N GLY A 72 -4.26 -9.24 -28.57
CA GLY A 72 -5.43 -9.09 -27.73
C GLY A 72 -5.70 -10.24 -26.77
N PHE A 73 -5.02 -11.37 -26.89
CA PHE A 73 -5.14 -12.51 -25.99
C PHE A 73 -4.44 -12.26 -24.64
N LEU A 74 -4.88 -12.97 -23.59
CA LEU A 74 -4.24 -12.93 -22.29
C LEU A 74 -2.83 -13.58 -22.36
N LYS A 75 -1.86 -12.98 -21.68
CA LYS A 75 -0.52 -13.61 -21.53
C LYS A 75 -0.54 -14.80 -20.58
N CYS A 76 -1.57 -14.92 -19.76
CA CYS A 76 -1.72 -15.98 -18.79
C CYS A 76 -1.96 -17.34 -19.50
N VAL A 77 -1.20 -18.35 -19.11
CA VAL A 77 -1.30 -19.73 -19.62
C VAL A 77 -1.94 -20.68 -18.59
N ALA A 78 -2.64 -20.15 -17.60
CA ALA A 78 -3.31 -20.93 -16.56
C ALA A 78 -2.40 -21.99 -15.89
N CYS A 79 -1.19 -21.61 -15.50
CA CYS A 79 -0.21 -22.53 -14.89
C CYS A 79 -0.45 -22.79 -13.40
N TYR A 80 -1.42 -22.12 -12.77
CA TYR A 80 -1.79 -22.23 -11.35
C TYR A 80 -0.71 -21.80 -10.33
N MET A 81 0.44 -21.32 -10.76
CA MET A 81 1.52 -20.92 -9.84
C MET A 81 1.08 -19.81 -8.88
N CYS A 82 0.38 -18.79 -9.39
CA CYS A 82 -0.11 -17.69 -8.56
C CYS A 82 -1.18 -18.14 -7.56
N GLU A 83 -2.01 -19.11 -7.90
CA GLU A 83 -2.98 -19.71 -6.98
C GLU A 83 -2.29 -20.48 -5.86
N THR A 84 -1.28 -21.29 -6.22
CA THR A 84 -0.53 -22.15 -5.27
C THR A 84 0.27 -21.30 -4.27
N VAL A 85 0.91 -20.22 -4.71
CA VAL A 85 1.75 -19.34 -3.88
C VAL A 85 0.92 -18.40 -3.01
N CYS A 86 -0.36 -18.22 -3.30
CA CYS A 86 -1.19 -17.27 -2.58
C CYS A 86 -1.41 -17.68 -1.11
N PRO A 87 -0.90 -16.93 -0.10
CA PRO A 87 -1.08 -17.28 1.31
C PRO A 87 -2.54 -17.14 1.76
N ALA A 88 -3.29 -16.23 1.14
CA ALA A 88 -4.69 -15.98 1.44
C ALA A 88 -5.65 -16.90 0.67
N LYS A 89 -5.13 -17.71 -0.28
CA LYS A 89 -5.92 -18.58 -1.17
C LYS A 89 -7.12 -17.85 -1.78
N CYS A 90 -6.87 -16.64 -2.29
CA CYS A 90 -7.89 -15.76 -2.84
C CYS A 90 -7.94 -15.77 -4.37
N ILE A 91 -7.13 -16.61 -5.03
CA ILE A 91 -7.05 -16.71 -6.49
C ILE A 91 -7.68 -18.04 -6.91
N HIS A 92 -8.60 -18.00 -7.85
CA HIS A 92 -9.24 -19.16 -8.45
C HIS A 92 -9.10 -19.11 -9.96
N ILE A 93 -8.60 -20.21 -10.55
CA ILE A 93 -8.32 -20.29 -11.98
C ILE A 93 -9.04 -21.51 -12.53
N GLU A 94 -9.79 -21.32 -13.62
CA GLU A 94 -10.33 -22.39 -14.43
C GLU A 94 -9.64 -22.36 -15.80
N ALA A 95 -8.87 -23.41 -16.11
CA ALA A 95 -8.17 -23.52 -17.38
C ALA A 95 -9.07 -24.14 -18.44
N GLY A 96 -8.92 -23.69 -19.67
CA GLY A 96 -9.54 -24.29 -20.85
C GLY A 96 -8.51 -24.46 -21.97
N GLU A 97 -8.90 -25.22 -22.99
CA GLU A 97 -8.12 -25.39 -24.21
C GLU A 97 -8.23 -24.13 -25.08
N HIS A 98 -7.09 -23.65 -25.58
CA HIS A 98 -7.07 -22.48 -26.45
C HIS A 98 -7.48 -22.87 -27.88
N PRO A 99 -8.26 -22.05 -28.59
CA PRO A 99 -8.64 -22.33 -29.97
C PRO A 99 -7.44 -22.39 -30.94
N ASP A 100 -6.34 -21.69 -30.61
CA ASP A 100 -5.09 -21.78 -31.36
C ASP A 100 -4.19 -22.86 -30.79
N PHE A 101 -3.80 -23.82 -31.63
CA PHE A 101 -2.90 -24.93 -31.25
C PHE A 101 -1.50 -24.48 -30.79
N SER A 102 -1.13 -23.22 -30.98
CA SER A 102 0.14 -22.67 -30.51
C SER A 102 0.18 -22.41 -29.00
N VAL A 103 -0.97 -22.33 -28.33
CA VAL A 103 -1.11 -22.09 -26.91
C VAL A 103 -1.96 -23.22 -26.30
N GLU A 104 -1.35 -24.04 -25.43
CA GLU A 104 -2.02 -25.22 -24.86
C GLU A 104 -3.24 -24.86 -24.02
N LYS A 105 -3.11 -23.86 -23.17
CA LYS A 105 -4.10 -23.51 -22.16
C LYS A 105 -4.25 -22.01 -22.00
N TYR A 106 -5.44 -21.60 -21.66
CA TYR A 106 -5.73 -20.22 -21.25
C TYR A 106 -6.70 -20.22 -20.06
N PRO A 107 -6.76 -19.17 -19.27
CA PRO A 107 -7.75 -19.07 -18.20
C PRO A 107 -9.12 -18.73 -18.82
N VAL A 108 -10.08 -19.64 -18.71
CA VAL A 108 -11.50 -19.39 -19.02
C VAL A 108 -12.07 -18.46 -17.94
N ARG A 109 -11.66 -18.70 -16.70
CA ARG A 109 -12.05 -17.91 -15.56
C ARG A 109 -10.82 -17.62 -14.68
N PHE A 110 -10.69 -16.39 -14.28
CA PHE A 110 -9.61 -15.93 -13.39
C PHE A 110 -10.18 -14.94 -12.40
N ASP A 111 -10.42 -15.40 -11.19
CA ASP A 111 -11.02 -14.60 -10.13
C ASP A 111 -10.01 -14.34 -9.02
N ILE A 112 -9.96 -13.10 -8.54
CA ILE A 112 -9.22 -12.73 -7.34
C ILE A 112 -10.22 -12.13 -6.35
N ASP A 113 -10.36 -12.77 -5.19
CA ASP A 113 -11.12 -12.21 -4.07
C ASP A 113 -10.31 -11.10 -3.40
N GLU A 114 -10.55 -9.86 -3.81
CA GLU A 114 -9.83 -8.68 -3.29
C GLU A 114 -10.12 -8.41 -1.81
N LEU A 115 -11.24 -8.92 -1.27
CA LEU A 115 -11.55 -8.77 0.16
C LEU A 115 -10.66 -9.67 1.04
N ARG A 116 -10.16 -10.77 0.49
CA ARG A 116 -9.20 -11.65 1.17
C ARG A 116 -7.76 -11.33 0.84
N CYS A 117 -7.51 -10.63 -0.26
CA CYS A 117 -6.17 -10.33 -0.74
C CYS A 117 -5.44 -9.40 0.24
N VAL A 118 -4.25 -9.81 0.67
CA VAL A 118 -3.37 -9.00 1.53
C VAL A 118 -2.36 -8.17 0.74
N PHE A 119 -2.46 -8.14 -0.57
CA PHE A 119 -1.58 -7.40 -1.48
C PHE A 119 -0.08 -7.67 -1.25
N CYS A 120 0.30 -8.91 -0.91
CA CYS A 120 1.69 -9.29 -0.64
C CYS A 120 2.59 -9.30 -1.89
N GLY A 121 2.01 -9.47 -3.10
CA GLY A 121 2.75 -9.48 -4.37
C GLY A 121 3.42 -10.80 -4.72
N LEU A 122 3.34 -11.84 -3.89
CA LEU A 122 3.96 -13.15 -4.16
C LEU A 122 3.46 -13.78 -5.47
N CYS A 123 2.20 -13.56 -5.82
CA CYS A 123 1.65 -14.04 -7.09
C CYS A 123 2.31 -13.40 -8.32
N VAL A 124 2.78 -12.15 -8.21
CA VAL A 124 3.50 -11.46 -9.29
C VAL A 124 4.95 -11.93 -9.38
N GLU A 125 5.56 -12.28 -8.25
CA GLU A 125 6.93 -12.79 -8.21
C GLU A 125 7.03 -14.26 -8.67
N ALA A 126 5.93 -15.02 -8.62
CA ALA A 126 5.87 -16.43 -9.00
C ALA A 126 5.66 -16.66 -10.51
N VAL A 127 5.35 -15.62 -11.28
CA VAL A 127 5.01 -15.70 -12.72
C VAL A 127 6.14 -15.10 -13.61
#